data_5a582b7fc27f96448a7247c6544c93e7
#
_entry.id   5a582b7fc27f96448a7247c6544c93e7
#
_cell.length_a   1.000
_cell.length_b   1.000
_cell.length_c   1.000
_cell.angle_alpha   90.00
_cell.angle_beta   90.00
_cell.angle_gamma   90.00
#
_symmetry.space_group_name_H-M   'P 1'
#
loop_
_entity.id
_entity.type
_entity.pdbx_description
1 polymer ?
#
loop_
_entity_poly.entity_id
_entity_poly.type
_entity_poly.pdbx_seq_one_letter_code
_entity_poly.pdbx_strand_id
1 'polypeptide(L)'
;LVSKDEAYSQYGINDYEDERQDIQYFITKLEINNTSGEEYDVEKKLNSHIAIKAYPLGYVNQGEIITESGISNVKIKADEEKEVVICFILGDGVLRTDRRWMLNKSDMYLDFHEYPVHKAVLLEDVKGL
;
A
#
# COMPACT_ATOMS: atom_id res chain seq x y z
N LEU A 1 7.32 -5.65 -4.23
CA LEU A 1 7.47 -6.34 -2.95
C LEU A 1 8.94 -6.32 -2.54
N VAL A 2 9.25 -5.88 -1.34
CA VAL A 2 10.61 -5.71 -0.82
C VAL A 2 10.77 -6.31 0.56
N SER A 3 12.01 -6.64 0.93
CA SER A 3 12.37 -7.05 2.28
C SER A 3 12.36 -5.87 3.25
N LYS A 4 12.45 -6.16 4.54
CA LYS A 4 12.57 -5.13 5.59
C LYS A 4 13.81 -4.25 5.40
N ASP A 5 14.95 -4.86 5.07
CA ASP A 5 16.20 -4.13 4.84
C ASP A 5 16.13 -3.23 3.60
N GLU A 6 15.53 -3.72 2.54
CA GLU A 6 15.30 -2.92 1.32
C GLU A 6 14.32 -1.77 1.57
N ALA A 7 13.26 -2.01 2.33
CA ALA A 7 12.30 -0.96 2.70
C ALA A 7 12.98 0.16 3.48
N TYR A 8 13.85 -0.19 4.42
CA TYR A 8 14.63 0.78 5.17
C TYR A 8 15.64 1.53 4.30
N SER A 9 16.49 0.80 3.56
CA SER A 9 17.61 1.41 2.82
C SER A 9 17.17 2.22 1.61
N GLN A 10 16.11 1.81 0.91
CA GLN A 10 15.65 2.46 -0.32
C GLN A 10 14.54 3.47 -0.11
N TYR A 11 13.70 3.27 0.91
CA TYR A 11 12.50 4.08 1.13
C TYR A 11 12.44 4.76 2.49
N GLY A 12 13.43 4.52 3.35
CA GLY A 12 13.47 5.09 4.69
C GLY A 12 12.38 4.58 5.63
N ILE A 13 11.78 3.44 5.30
CA ILE A 13 10.70 2.85 6.09
C ILE A 13 11.32 2.16 7.30
N ASN A 14 11.00 2.69 8.46
CA ASN A 14 11.53 2.23 9.72
C ASN A 14 10.43 1.63 10.58
N ASP A 15 10.34 0.30 10.57
CA ASP A 15 9.38 -0.46 11.36
C ASP A 15 10.12 -1.27 12.43
N TYR A 16 10.79 -0.57 13.34
CA TYR A 16 11.60 -1.19 14.41
C TYR A 16 10.77 -1.95 15.44
N GLU A 17 9.50 -1.66 15.55
CA GLU A 17 8.62 -2.33 16.51
C GLU A 17 8.19 -3.72 16.03
N ASP A 18 8.28 -3.98 14.74
CA ASP A 18 7.93 -5.28 14.18
C ASP A 18 9.16 -6.21 14.12
N GLU A 19 9.23 -7.14 15.06
CA GLU A 19 10.32 -8.13 15.17
C GLU A 19 10.08 -9.39 14.33
N ARG A 20 8.95 -9.50 13.62
CA ARG A 20 8.63 -10.68 12.79
C ARG A 20 9.63 -10.81 11.66
N GLN A 21 10.14 -12.04 11.46
CA GLN A 21 11.14 -12.35 10.42
C GLN A 21 10.53 -12.62 9.05
N ASP A 22 9.24 -12.87 9.00
CA ASP A 22 8.49 -13.21 7.79
C ASP A 22 7.92 -11.99 7.05
N ILE A 23 8.14 -10.79 7.58
CA ILE A 23 7.60 -9.55 7.03
C ILE A 23 8.29 -9.16 5.72
N GLN A 24 7.45 -8.84 4.74
CA GLN A 24 7.81 -8.09 3.53
C GLN A 24 6.86 -6.90 3.38
N TYR A 25 7.23 -5.99 2.50
CA TYR A 25 6.44 -4.77 2.28
C TYR A 25 6.06 -4.63 0.82
N PHE A 26 4.80 -4.31 0.57
CA PHE A 26 4.38 -3.75 -0.71
C PHE A 26 4.58 -2.24 -0.67
N ILE A 27 5.45 -1.74 -1.52
CA ILE A 27 5.64 -0.31 -1.72
C ILE A 27 4.89 0.09 -2.97
N THR A 28 3.91 0.95 -2.84
CA THR A 28 3.14 1.46 -3.98
C THR A 28 3.32 2.96 -4.11
N LYS A 29 3.40 3.43 -5.34
CA LYS A 29 3.38 4.86 -5.66
C LYS A 29 2.03 5.21 -6.24
N LEU A 30 1.39 6.19 -5.69
CA LEU A 30 0.08 6.66 -6.10
C LEU A 30 0.14 8.15 -6.41
N GLU A 31 -0.21 8.51 -7.64
CA GLU A 31 -0.38 9.89 -8.04
C GLU A 31 -1.81 10.32 -7.77
N ILE A 32 -1.98 11.34 -6.94
CA ILE A 32 -3.30 11.84 -6.54
C ILE A 32 -3.47 13.24 -7.07
N ASN A 33 -4.48 13.42 -7.90
CA ASN A 33 -4.93 14.73 -8.39
C ASN A 33 -6.19 15.14 -7.61
N ASN A 34 -6.08 16.18 -6.81
CA ASN A 34 -7.20 16.68 -6.04
C ASN A 34 -8.05 17.63 -6.88
N THR A 35 -9.08 17.12 -7.51
CA THR A 35 -10.05 17.87 -8.31
C THR A 35 -11.21 18.44 -7.48
N SER A 36 -11.23 18.20 -6.17
CA SER A 36 -12.21 18.78 -5.27
C SER A 36 -11.87 20.25 -4.98
N GLY A 37 -12.85 21.03 -4.57
CA GLY A 37 -12.63 22.42 -4.16
C GLY A 37 -12.02 22.56 -2.76
N GLU A 38 -11.67 21.48 -2.08
CA GLU A 38 -11.19 21.45 -0.71
C GLU A 38 -9.84 20.75 -0.59
N GLU A 39 -9.12 21.02 0.49
CA GLU A 39 -7.90 20.32 0.83
C GLU A 39 -8.18 18.84 1.12
N TYR A 40 -7.33 17.95 0.59
CA TYR A 40 -7.43 16.51 0.76
C TYR A 40 -6.38 16.03 1.75
N ASP A 41 -6.82 15.47 2.87
CA ASP A 41 -5.96 14.83 3.86
C ASP A 41 -5.77 13.35 3.49
N VAL A 42 -4.58 13.02 2.98
CA VAL A 42 -4.28 11.69 2.44
C VAL A 42 -4.39 10.61 3.51
N GLU A 43 -3.79 10.83 4.67
CA GLU A 43 -3.83 9.85 5.76
C GLU A 43 -5.26 9.57 6.22
N LYS A 44 -6.02 10.61 6.49
CA LYS A 44 -7.41 10.49 6.94
C LYS A 44 -8.31 9.80 5.93
N LYS A 45 -8.10 10.06 4.64
CA LYS A 45 -8.94 9.53 3.57
C LYS A 45 -8.57 8.11 3.14
N LEU A 46 -7.29 7.76 3.18
CA LEU A 46 -6.82 6.45 2.71
C LEU A 46 -6.64 5.44 3.84
N ASN A 47 -6.28 5.86 5.03
CA ASN A 47 -6.08 4.94 6.14
C ASN A 47 -7.37 4.15 6.44
N SER A 48 -7.26 2.83 6.54
CA SER A 48 -8.38 1.89 6.72
C SER A 48 -9.36 1.79 5.53
N HIS A 49 -9.12 2.49 4.42
CA HIS A 49 -9.97 2.48 3.22
C HIS A 49 -9.25 1.96 1.97
N ILE A 50 -8.05 1.44 2.13
CA ILE A 50 -7.23 0.97 1.02
C ILE A 50 -6.55 -0.36 1.39
N ALA A 51 -6.48 -1.28 0.43
CA ALA A 51 -5.82 -2.56 0.61
C ALA A 51 -5.20 -3.05 -0.70
N ILE A 52 -4.27 -4.00 -0.62
CA ILE A 52 -3.75 -4.72 -1.78
C ILE A 52 -4.56 -5.99 -1.99
N LYS A 53 -5.00 -6.19 -3.20
CA LYS A 53 -5.71 -7.39 -3.65
C LYS A 53 -4.97 -8.06 -4.80
N ALA A 54 -4.80 -9.36 -4.72
CA ALA A 54 -4.20 -10.19 -5.77
C ALA A 54 -5.26 -11.11 -6.36
N TYR A 55 -5.59 -10.96 -7.63
CA TYR A 55 -6.54 -11.87 -8.28
C TYR A 55 -5.80 -13.09 -8.86
N PRO A 56 -6.22 -14.31 -8.59
CA PRO A 56 -7.48 -14.70 -7.93
C PRO A 56 -7.38 -14.97 -6.41
N LEU A 57 -6.27 -14.66 -5.75
CA LEU A 57 -6.02 -15.02 -4.36
C LEU A 57 -6.90 -14.28 -3.34
N GLY A 58 -7.28 -13.05 -3.62
CA GLY A 58 -8.00 -12.19 -2.70
C GLY A 58 -7.11 -11.11 -2.06
N TYR A 59 -7.51 -10.60 -0.90
CA TYR A 59 -6.74 -9.60 -0.18
C TYR A 59 -5.44 -10.19 0.37
N VAL A 60 -4.32 -9.53 0.09
CA VAL A 60 -2.99 -9.91 0.57
C VAL A 60 -2.45 -8.92 1.61
N ASN A 61 -3.18 -7.86 1.84
CA ASN A 61 -3.02 -6.96 2.97
C ASN A 61 -4.40 -6.38 3.33
N GLN A 62 -4.75 -6.38 4.61
CA GLN A 62 -6.01 -5.83 5.11
C GLN A 62 -5.73 -4.71 6.10
N GLY A 63 -5.51 -3.50 5.58
CA GLY A 63 -5.55 -2.29 6.36
C GLY A 63 -4.33 -1.94 7.19
N GLU A 64 -3.26 -2.71 7.14
CA GLU A 64 -2.00 -2.33 7.78
C GLU A 64 -1.14 -1.50 6.83
N ILE A 65 -1.24 -0.20 6.99
CA ILE A 65 -0.42 0.79 6.28
C ILE A 65 0.60 1.35 7.28
N ILE A 66 1.86 1.40 6.86
CA ILE A 66 2.86 2.14 7.64
C ILE A 66 2.72 3.62 7.33
N THR A 67 2.11 4.34 8.24
CA THR A 67 1.80 5.77 8.07
C THR A 67 3.06 6.65 8.04
N GLU A 68 4.12 6.22 8.72
CA GLU A 68 5.39 6.95 8.78
C GLU A 68 6.13 7.01 7.44
N SER A 69 5.70 6.23 6.46
CA SER A 69 6.40 6.05 5.19
C SER A 69 5.97 6.95 4.05
N GLY A 70 5.14 7.96 4.26
CA GLY A 70 4.84 8.90 3.19
C GLY A 70 3.43 9.43 3.10
N ILE A 71 2.50 8.95 3.94
CA ILE A 71 1.14 9.50 3.99
C ILE A 71 0.86 10.32 5.26
N SER A 72 1.73 10.21 6.27
CA SER A 72 1.57 10.94 7.53
C SER A 72 1.65 12.45 7.29
N ASN A 73 0.62 13.17 7.70
CA ASN A 73 0.48 14.61 7.55
C ASN A 73 0.55 15.12 6.10
N VAL A 74 0.36 14.26 5.11
CA VAL A 74 0.32 14.70 3.71
C VAL A 74 -1.04 15.28 3.39
N LYS A 75 -1.03 16.52 2.91
CA LYS A 75 -2.22 17.23 2.46
C LYS A 75 -2.03 17.72 1.04
N ILE A 76 -3.07 17.57 0.23
CA ILE A 76 -3.09 18.01 -1.17
C ILE A 76 -4.09 19.14 -1.30
N LYS A 77 -3.62 20.30 -1.68
CA LYS A 77 -4.49 21.48 -1.89
C LYS A 77 -5.43 21.25 -3.07
N ALA A 78 -6.51 22.04 -3.11
CA ALA A 78 -7.40 22.04 -4.26
C ALA A 78 -6.61 22.30 -5.56
N ASP A 79 -6.91 21.50 -6.60
CA ASP A 79 -6.27 21.55 -7.92
C ASP A 79 -4.77 21.22 -7.94
N GLU A 80 -4.24 20.64 -6.85
CA GLU A 80 -2.86 20.18 -6.75
C GLU A 80 -2.78 18.66 -7.02
N GLU A 81 -1.66 18.24 -7.58
CA GLU A 81 -1.31 16.86 -7.82
C GLU A 81 -0.06 16.48 -7.03
N LYS A 82 -0.09 15.35 -6.34
CA LYS A 82 1.06 14.82 -5.60
C LYS A 82 1.21 13.32 -5.79
N GLU A 83 2.47 12.86 -5.86
CA GLU A 83 2.81 11.47 -5.70
C GLU A 83 2.95 11.15 -4.20
N VAL A 84 2.31 10.07 -3.76
CA VAL A 84 2.45 9.54 -2.41
C VAL A 84 2.94 8.11 -2.46
N VAL A 85 3.78 7.73 -1.50
CA VAL A 85 4.28 6.38 -1.34
C VAL A 85 3.53 5.73 -0.20
N ILE A 86 2.89 4.60 -0.48
CA ILE A 86 2.12 3.85 0.51
C ILE A 86 2.81 2.51 0.74
N CYS A 87 3.06 2.18 2.00
CA CYS A 87 3.66 0.94 2.41
C CYS A 87 2.64 0.05 3.11
N PHE A 88 2.45 -1.16 2.58
CA PHE A 88 1.60 -2.18 3.18
C PHE A 88 2.45 -3.32 3.72
N ILE A 89 2.05 -3.88 4.86
CA ILE A 89 2.73 -5.02 5.47
C ILE A 89 2.17 -6.32 4.93
N LEU A 90 3.05 -7.23 4.55
CA LEU A 90 2.72 -8.61 4.22
C LEU A 90 3.39 -9.55 5.22
N GLY A 91 2.59 -10.23 6.03
CA GLY A 91 3.05 -11.25 6.97
C GLY A 91 2.45 -12.62 6.69
N ASP A 92 2.97 -13.65 7.33
CA ASP A 92 2.51 -15.04 7.17
C ASP A 92 1.06 -15.26 7.59
N GLY A 93 0.53 -14.41 8.47
CA GLY A 93 -0.88 -14.43 8.86
C GLY A 93 -1.85 -14.16 7.71
N VAL A 94 -1.39 -13.46 6.67
CA VAL A 94 -2.19 -13.16 5.47
C VAL A 94 -1.80 -14.07 4.31
N LEU A 95 -0.50 -14.18 4.02
CA LEU A 95 0.01 -15.06 2.98
C LEU A 95 1.35 -15.65 3.43
N ARG A 96 1.36 -16.94 3.67
CA ARG A 96 2.54 -17.66 4.13
C ARG A 96 3.71 -17.49 3.15
N THR A 97 4.90 -17.38 3.68
CA THR A 97 6.14 -17.21 2.90
C THR A 97 6.30 -18.26 1.80
N ASP A 98 5.98 -19.54 2.09
CA ASP A 98 6.07 -20.63 1.13
C ASP A 98 5.04 -20.56 0.00
N ARG A 99 4.08 -19.64 0.07
CA ARG A 99 3.03 -19.43 -0.94
C ARG A 99 3.12 -18.09 -1.67
N ARG A 100 4.04 -17.23 -1.29
CA ARG A 100 4.16 -15.89 -1.90
C ARG A 100 4.54 -15.91 -3.38
N TRP A 101 5.11 -17.02 -3.86
CA TRP A 101 5.35 -17.25 -5.28
C TRP A 101 4.08 -17.15 -6.14
N MET A 102 2.92 -17.38 -5.55
CA MET A 102 1.63 -17.29 -6.25
C MET A 102 1.32 -15.86 -6.70
N LEU A 103 1.92 -14.86 -6.06
CA LEU A 103 1.78 -13.46 -6.45
C LEU A 103 2.30 -13.18 -7.86
N ASN A 104 3.33 -13.92 -8.30
CA ASN A 104 3.88 -13.83 -9.66
C ASN A 104 2.86 -14.16 -10.76
N LYS A 105 1.81 -14.88 -10.41
CA LYS A 105 0.76 -15.33 -11.34
C LYS A 105 -0.55 -14.58 -11.12
N SER A 106 -0.52 -13.54 -10.32
CA SER A 106 -1.69 -12.77 -9.93
C SER A 106 -1.65 -11.37 -10.54
N ASP A 107 -2.80 -10.86 -10.89
CA ASP A 107 -2.97 -9.44 -11.16
C ASP A 107 -3.13 -8.71 -9.83
N MET A 108 -2.33 -7.67 -9.62
CA MET A 108 -2.29 -6.91 -8.38
C MET A 108 -3.12 -5.65 -8.52
N TYR A 109 -3.96 -5.39 -7.54
CA TYR A 109 -4.82 -4.21 -7.51
C TYR A 109 -4.65 -3.45 -6.20
N LEU A 110 -4.75 -2.14 -6.31
CA LEU A 110 -5.00 -1.27 -5.17
C LEU A 110 -6.51 -1.10 -5.05
N ASP A 111 -7.06 -1.57 -3.93
CA ASP A 111 -8.49 -1.61 -3.70
C ASP A 111 -8.92 -0.52 -2.73
N PHE A 112 -9.76 0.41 -3.20
CA PHE A 112 -10.32 1.51 -2.41
C PHE A 112 -11.73 1.14 -1.99
N HIS A 113 -11.99 1.15 -0.68
CA HIS A 113 -13.31 0.82 -0.15
C HIS A 113 -13.73 1.83 0.91
N GLU A 114 -14.50 2.80 0.49
CA GLU A 114 -15.22 3.72 1.36
C GLU A 114 -16.71 3.60 1.03
N TYR A 115 -17.48 3.10 1.98
CA TYR A 115 -18.91 2.87 1.73
C TYR A 115 -19.61 4.18 1.28
N PRO A 116 -20.45 4.16 0.24
CA PRO A 116 -20.85 3.00 -0.58
C PRO A 116 -19.95 2.74 -1.80
N VAL A 117 -18.82 3.38 -1.92
CA VAL A 117 -17.93 3.31 -3.09
C VAL A 117 -16.89 2.20 -2.93
N HIS A 118 -16.76 1.37 -3.96
CA HIS A 118 -15.72 0.37 -4.08
C HIS A 118 -15.05 0.51 -5.45
N LYS A 119 -13.74 0.72 -5.48
CA LYS A 119 -12.97 0.93 -6.70
C LYS A 119 -11.63 0.22 -6.62
N ALA A 120 -11.29 -0.52 -7.65
CA ALA A 120 -10.00 -1.19 -7.78
C ALA A 120 -9.20 -0.60 -8.93
N VAL A 121 -7.90 -0.39 -8.70
CA VAL A 121 -6.95 0.10 -9.69
C VAL A 121 -5.87 -0.95 -9.90
N LEU A 122 -5.69 -1.37 -11.16
CA LEU A 122 -4.63 -2.31 -11.53
C LEU A 122 -3.26 -1.67 -11.27
N LEU A 123 -2.40 -2.40 -10.57
CA LEU A 123 -1.01 -1.99 -10.36
C LEU A 123 -0.16 -2.39 -11.56
N GLU A 124 0.60 -1.44 -12.06
CA GLU A 124 1.53 -1.62 -13.17
C GLU A 124 2.97 -1.74 -12.67
N ASP A 125 3.85 -2.29 -13.49
CA ASP A 125 5.29 -2.43 -13.21
C ASP A 125 5.60 -3.13 -11.87
N VAL A 126 4.82 -4.14 -11.51
CA VAL A 126 4.99 -4.88 -10.26
C VAL A 126 6.29 -5.69 -10.29
N LYS A 127 7.13 -5.51 -9.27
CA LYS A 127 8.45 -6.12 -9.15
C LYS A 127 8.63 -6.83 -7.81
N GLY A 128 9.61 -7.70 -7.73
CA GLY A 128 9.99 -8.36 -6.49
C GLY A 128 9.04 -9.49 -6.04
N LEU A 129 8.18 -9.93 -6.91
CA LEU A 129 7.24 -11.02 -6.59
C LEU A 129 7.89 -12.40 -6.71
#